data_8e161f25a34d5b423a639d05805b68b2
#
_entry.id   8e161f25a34d5b423a639d05805b68b2
#
_cell.length_a   1.000
_cell.length_b   1.000
_cell.length_c   1.000
_cell.angle_alpha   90.00
_cell.angle_beta   90.00
_cell.angle_gamma   90.00
#
_symmetry.space_group_name_H-M   'P 1'
#
loop_
_entity.id
_entity.type
_entity.pdbx_description
1 polymer ?
#
loop_
_entity_poly.entity_id
_entity_poly.type
_entity_poly.pdbx_seq_one_letter_code
_entity_poly.pdbx_strand_id
1 'polypeptide(L)'
;MKLELYNFPASTCSLKVRLCLAEKNLDWIDHRLSPSATDHLTPEYLKMNPNGVVPTLLHNGDPIIDSSVIIEYLDEVFPAISLTPTDPKERAKMRWWLRYFEEKPTSAVRYPTFQKILIRNNRNMSSLEYKAAAEKRPLKTDFYSRMGRDGFSEDEIESALQDIRQTVERIDYAIEENHGPWIMGDFYSLADVCVGPLIDRMEDLGYEYLWTKKLPHFTEWFANLKNRPAYKKAYYHGARYSEIFPDLGLRAVTPS
;
A
#
# COMPACT_ATOMS: atom_id res chain seq x y z
N MET A 1 -23.09 11.20 9.23
CA MET A 1 -21.79 10.49 9.28
C MET A 1 -20.95 10.98 8.11
N LYS A 2 -19.71 11.42 8.36
CA LYS A 2 -18.83 11.99 7.34
C LYS A 2 -17.47 11.30 7.43
N LEU A 3 -17.05 10.64 6.34
CA LEU A 3 -15.71 10.09 6.17
C LEU A 3 -14.93 10.95 5.17
N GLU A 4 -13.72 11.34 5.51
CA GLU A 4 -12.83 12.15 4.66
C GLU A 4 -11.46 11.50 4.64
N LEU A 5 -10.95 11.21 3.45
CA LEU A 5 -9.66 10.54 3.28
C LEU A 5 -8.64 11.50 2.64
N TYR A 6 -7.63 11.86 3.39
CA TYR A 6 -6.46 12.60 2.90
C TYR A 6 -5.41 11.58 2.42
N ASN A 7 -5.11 11.61 1.12
CA ASN A 7 -4.30 10.55 0.53
C ASN A 7 -3.54 10.98 -0.73
N PHE A 8 -2.53 10.18 -1.11
CA PHE A 8 -1.93 10.26 -2.44
C PHE A 8 -2.52 9.17 -3.33
N PRO A 9 -2.93 9.46 -4.59
CA PRO A 9 -3.50 8.47 -5.50
C PRO A 9 -2.66 7.20 -5.63
N ALA A 10 -1.35 7.33 -5.85
CA ALA A 10 -0.45 6.20 -6.04
C ALA A 10 0.19 5.65 -4.73
N SER A 11 -0.23 6.07 -3.54
CA SER A 11 0.29 5.50 -2.29
C SER A 11 -0.32 4.14 -2.01
N THR A 12 0.51 3.11 -1.82
CA THR A 12 0.05 1.76 -1.45
C THR A 12 -0.72 1.76 -0.13
N CYS A 13 -0.28 2.54 0.87
CA CYS A 13 -0.98 2.69 2.13
C CYS A 13 -2.36 3.37 1.96
N SER A 14 -2.44 4.38 1.08
CA SER A 14 -3.73 5.02 0.75
C SER A 14 -4.67 4.06 -0.01
N LEU A 15 -4.11 3.24 -0.90
CA LEU A 15 -4.86 2.21 -1.62
C LEU A 15 -5.46 1.15 -0.68
N LYS A 16 -4.77 0.75 0.40
CA LYS A 16 -5.35 -0.13 1.43
C LYS A 16 -6.65 0.44 1.98
N VAL A 17 -6.66 1.71 2.34
CA VAL A 17 -7.83 2.37 2.91
C VAL A 17 -8.94 2.56 1.87
N ARG A 18 -8.61 3.00 0.65
CA ARG A 18 -9.61 3.12 -0.42
C ARG A 18 -10.24 1.78 -0.79
N LEU A 19 -9.43 0.70 -0.83
CA LEU A 19 -9.94 -0.64 -1.08
C LEU A 19 -10.89 -1.09 0.02
N CYS A 20 -10.52 -0.89 1.29
CA CYS A 20 -11.38 -1.19 2.44
C CYS A 20 -12.70 -0.42 2.38
N LEU A 21 -12.66 0.89 2.15
CA LEU A 21 -13.86 1.74 1.99
C LEU A 21 -14.76 1.25 0.85
N ALA A 22 -14.16 0.89 -0.28
CA ALA A 22 -14.88 0.38 -1.44
C ALA A 22 -15.51 -1.00 -1.20
N GLU A 23 -14.81 -1.93 -0.54
CA GLU A 23 -15.32 -3.26 -0.17
C GLU A 23 -16.51 -3.16 0.81
N LYS A 24 -16.47 -2.19 1.69
CA LYS A 24 -17.53 -1.93 2.67
C LYS A 24 -18.68 -1.08 2.11
N ASN A 25 -18.63 -0.70 0.84
CA ASN A 25 -19.59 0.19 0.18
C ASN A 25 -19.79 1.51 0.94
N LEU A 26 -18.73 2.03 1.55
CA LEU A 26 -18.74 3.31 2.24
C LEU A 26 -18.45 4.44 1.26
N ASP A 27 -19.12 5.57 1.41
CA ASP A 27 -18.81 6.80 0.71
C ASP A 27 -17.84 7.64 1.53
N TRP A 28 -16.93 8.33 0.85
CA TRP A 28 -15.95 9.23 1.47
C TRP A 28 -15.69 10.45 0.61
N ILE A 29 -15.28 11.54 1.24
CA ILE A 29 -14.72 12.70 0.55
C ILE A 29 -13.24 12.42 0.32
N ASP A 30 -12.81 12.47 -0.95
CA ASP A 30 -11.46 12.14 -1.38
C ASP A 30 -10.61 13.40 -1.50
N HIS A 31 -9.79 13.68 -0.48
CA HIS A 31 -8.82 14.76 -0.48
C HIS A 31 -7.48 14.28 -1.06
N ARG A 32 -7.30 14.51 -2.37
CA ARG A 32 -6.09 14.12 -3.09
C ARG A 32 -4.98 15.13 -2.86
N LEU A 33 -3.99 14.75 -2.11
CA LEU A 33 -2.81 15.56 -1.83
C LEU A 33 -1.76 15.36 -2.92
N SER A 34 -0.88 16.37 -3.09
CA SER A 34 0.25 16.31 -4.01
C SER A 34 1.55 16.02 -3.25
N PRO A 35 2.23 14.88 -3.57
CA PRO A 35 3.54 14.60 -2.98
C PRO A 35 4.60 15.65 -3.35
N SER A 36 4.55 16.17 -4.58
CA SER A 36 5.49 17.18 -5.08
C SER A 36 5.28 18.56 -4.44
N ALA A 37 4.04 18.90 -4.09
CA ALA A 37 3.73 20.13 -3.34
C ALA A 37 4.00 19.98 -1.83
N THR A 38 4.35 18.75 -1.38
CA THR A 38 4.59 18.47 0.05
C THR A 38 3.39 18.73 0.96
N ASP A 39 2.16 18.62 0.45
CA ASP A 39 0.91 18.91 1.17
C ASP A 39 0.82 18.18 2.52
N HIS A 40 1.39 16.96 2.60
CA HIS A 40 1.45 16.14 3.81
C HIS A 40 2.44 16.65 4.88
N LEU A 41 3.18 17.71 4.60
CA LEU A 41 4.14 18.34 5.52
C LEU A 41 3.73 19.76 5.90
N THR A 42 2.55 20.21 5.48
CA THR A 42 2.01 21.52 5.89
C THR A 42 1.64 21.49 7.39
N PRO A 43 1.73 22.64 8.09
CA PRO A 43 1.34 22.71 9.50
C PRO A 43 -0.09 22.23 9.76
N GLU A 44 -1.02 22.49 8.83
CA GLU A 44 -2.41 22.07 8.91
C GLU A 44 -2.53 20.54 8.86
N TYR A 45 -1.81 19.90 7.94
CA TYR A 45 -1.82 18.44 7.83
C TYR A 45 -1.14 17.77 9.03
N LEU A 46 -0.01 18.33 9.49
CA LEU A 46 0.74 17.80 10.64
C LEU A 46 -0.05 17.85 11.96
N LYS A 47 -1.04 18.75 12.09
CA LYS A 47 -2.00 18.71 13.23
C LYS A 47 -2.89 17.49 13.21
N MET A 48 -3.26 16.97 12.03
CA MET A 48 -4.06 15.77 11.86
C MET A 48 -3.21 14.49 11.93
N ASN A 49 -2.01 14.54 11.32
CA ASN A 49 -1.09 13.42 11.30
C ASN A 49 0.36 13.89 11.53
N PRO A 50 0.83 13.87 12.78
CA PRO A 50 2.16 14.35 13.15
C PRO A 50 3.30 13.51 12.51
N ASN A 51 3.00 12.33 11.97
CA ASN A 51 3.96 11.50 11.25
C ASN A 51 4.31 12.06 9.85
N GLY A 52 3.54 13.03 9.32
CA GLY A 52 3.77 13.60 8.00
C GLY A 52 3.74 12.55 6.88
N VAL A 53 2.79 11.63 6.94
CA VAL A 53 2.58 10.57 5.94
C VAL A 53 1.10 10.44 5.60
N VAL A 54 0.80 9.79 4.48
CA VAL A 54 -0.57 9.41 4.10
C VAL A 54 -0.77 7.91 4.26
N PRO A 55 -2.01 7.44 4.47
CA PRO A 55 -3.27 8.19 4.56
C PRO A 55 -3.55 8.77 5.96
N THR A 56 -4.51 9.70 6.01
CA THR A 56 -5.22 10.10 7.23
C THR A 56 -6.71 10.03 6.94
N LEU A 57 -7.47 9.32 7.77
CA LEU A 57 -8.92 9.29 7.71
C LEU A 57 -9.49 10.23 8.77
N LEU A 58 -10.42 11.11 8.39
CA LEU A 58 -11.24 11.81 9.37
C LEU A 58 -12.62 11.14 9.45
N HIS A 59 -13.05 10.77 10.64
CA HIS A 59 -14.42 10.35 10.90
C HIS A 59 -15.12 11.41 11.76
N ASN A 60 -16.05 12.14 11.16
CA ASN A 60 -16.72 13.31 11.77
C ASN A 60 -15.75 14.39 12.31
N GLY A 61 -14.58 14.51 11.69
CA GLY A 61 -13.53 15.47 12.06
C GLY A 61 -12.42 14.90 12.93
N ASP A 62 -12.59 13.71 13.52
CA ASP A 62 -11.56 13.05 14.35
C ASP A 62 -10.56 12.26 13.48
N PRO A 63 -9.25 12.51 13.59
CA PRO A 63 -8.26 11.85 12.77
C PRO A 63 -7.92 10.44 13.26
N ILE A 64 -7.92 9.49 12.33
CA ILE A 64 -7.38 8.14 12.49
C ILE A 64 -6.20 8.01 11.52
N ILE A 65 -5.05 7.58 12.03
CA ILE A 65 -3.79 7.48 11.29
C ILE A 65 -3.28 6.05 11.29
N ASP A 66 -2.35 5.75 10.38
CA ASP A 66 -1.85 4.43 10.02
C ASP A 66 -2.85 3.58 9.23
N SER A 67 -2.40 3.12 8.05
CA SER A 67 -3.30 2.44 7.10
C SER A 67 -3.87 1.13 7.62
N SER A 68 -3.09 0.36 8.38
CA SER A 68 -3.54 -0.91 8.96
C SER A 68 -4.51 -0.69 10.10
N VAL A 69 -4.29 0.35 10.92
CA VAL A 69 -5.21 0.77 11.98
C VAL A 69 -6.52 1.30 11.38
N ILE A 70 -6.44 2.11 10.32
CA ILE A 70 -7.63 2.66 9.67
C ILE A 70 -8.52 1.55 9.11
N ILE A 71 -7.97 0.52 8.46
CA ILE A 71 -8.80 -0.57 7.92
C ILE A 71 -9.43 -1.45 9.02
N GLU A 72 -8.71 -1.71 10.12
CA GLU A 72 -9.28 -2.38 11.30
C GLU A 72 -10.40 -1.53 11.91
N TYR A 73 -10.19 -0.22 12.11
CA TYR A 73 -11.18 0.72 12.61
C TYR A 73 -12.45 0.77 11.75
N LEU A 74 -12.27 0.87 10.42
CA LEU A 74 -13.41 0.87 9.49
C LEU A 74 -14.23 -0.41 9.58
N ASP A 75 -13.57 -1.55 9.78
CA ASP A 75 -14.26 -2.83 9.90
C ASP A 75 -15.03 -2.97 11.21
N GLU A 76 -14.48 -2.48 12.32
CA GLU A 76 -15.13 -2.48 13.64
C GLU A 76 -16.35 -1.53 13.69
N VAL A 77 -16.20 -0.32 13.13
CA VAL A 77 -17.26 0.71 13.21
C VAL A 77 -18.39 0.48 12.22
N PHE A 78 -18.11 -0.17 11.09
CA PHE A 78 -19.09 -0.43 10.03
C PHE A 78 -19.28 -1.94 9.78
N PRO A 79 -19.89 -2.70 10.69
CA PRO A 79 -19.91 -4.16 10.65
C PRO A 79 -20.83 -4.79 9.61
N ALA A 80 -21.60 -4.02 8.84
CA ALA A 80 -22.56 -4.54 7.85
C ALA A 80 -21.95 -5.45 6.79
N ILE A 81 -20.72 -5.14 6.36
CA ILE A 81 -19.88 -5.99 5.51
C ILE A 81 -18.60 -6.24 6.29
N SER A 82 -18.51 -7.39 6.96
CA SER A 82 -17.32 -7.72 7.76
C SER A 82 -16.18 -8.23 6.89
N LEU A 83 -14.98 -7.73 7.13
CA LEU A 83 -13.72 -8.19 6.56
C LEU A 83 -12.83 -8.87 7.62
N THR A 84 -13.38 -9.08 8.81
CA THR A 84 -12.72 -9.73 9.95
C THR A 84 -13.50 -10.99 10.34
N PRO A 85 -12.81 -12.15 10.48
CA PRO A 85 -13.44 -13.40 10.92
C PRO A 85 -14.12 -13.26 12.29
N THR A 86 -15.26 -13.92 12.47
CA THR A 86 -16.01 -13.93 13.74
C THR A 86 -15.33 -14.81 14.80
N ASP A 87 -14.70 -15.91 14.39
CA ASP A 87 -13.94 -16.77 15.30
C ASP A 87 -12.69 -16.04 15.85
N PRO A 88 -12.47 -16.02 17.18
CA PRO A 88 -11.33 -15.30 17.76
C PRO A 88 -9.96 -15.83 17.32
N LYS A 89 -9.81 -17.13 17.03
CA LYS A 89 -8.54 -17.72 16.58
C LYS A 89 -8.24 -17.34 15.14
N GLU A 90 -9.25 -17.40 14.28
CA GLU A 90 -9.12 -16.97 12.88
C GLU A 90 -8.86 -15.45 12.81
N ARG A 91 -9.49 -14.66 13.68
CA ARG A 91 -9.18 -13.22 13.81
C ARG A 91 -7.74 -12.97 14.27
N ALA A 92 -7.22 -13.78 15.18
CA ALA A 92 -5.83 -13.68 15.60
C ALA A 92 -4.86 -14.02 14.44
N LYS A 93 -5.17 -15.05 13.62
CA LYS A 93 -4.41 -15.38 12.40
C LYS A 93 -4.43 -14.22 11.40
N MET A 94 -5.60 -13.64 11.13
CA MET A 94 -5.72 -12.48 10.25
C MET A 94 -4.87 -11.29 10.76
N ARG A 95 -4.96 -10.95 12.05
CA ARG A 95 -4.14 -9.89 12.65
C ARG A 95 -2.64 -10.18 12.59
N TRP A 96 -2.23 -11.45 12.71
CA TRP A 96 -0.85 -11.84 12.48
C TRP A 96 -0.41 -11.50 11.05
N TRP A 97 -1.25 -11.79 10.03
CA TRP A 97 -0.98 -11.39 8.65
C TRP A 97 -0.82 -9.87 8.50
N LEU A 98 -1.71 -9.09 9.12
CA LEU A 98 -1.60 -7.61 9.07
C LEU A 98 -0.24 -7.14 9.61
N ARG A 99 0.21 -7.68 10.77
CA ARG A 99 1.52 -7.31 11.36
C ARG A 99 2.67 -7.76 10.48
N TYR A 100 2.63 -8.97 9.94
CA TYR A 100 3.62 -9.45 9.00
C TYR A 100 3.71 -8.56 7.75
N PHE A 101 2.58 -8.14 7.19
CA PHE A 101 2.56 -7.28 6.01
C PHE A 101 3.10 -5.88 6.28
N GLU A 102 2.90 -5.32 7.45
CA GLU A 102 3.51 -4.04 7.83
C GLU A 102 5.02 -4.17 8.06
N GLU A 103 5.46 -5.25 8.71
CA GLU A 103 6.88 -5.51 9.01
C GLU A 103 7.70 -5.74 7.74
N LYS A 104 7.26 -6.62 6.84
CA LYS A 104 8.03 -7.09 5.70
C LYS A 104 7.67 -6.38 4.38
N PRO A 105 6.61 -6.75 3.65
CA PRO A 105 6.40 -6.23 2.31
C PRO A 105 6.10 -4.72 2.27
N THR A 106 5.48 -4.14 3.31
CA THR A 106 5.24 -2.69 3.35
C THR A 106 6.55 -1.90 3.40
N SER A 107 7.55 -2.41 4.09
CA SER A 107 8.88 -1.82 4.09
C SER A 107 9.61 -2.08 2.77
N ALA A 108 9.60 -3.33 2.30
CA ALA A 108 10.33 -3.78 1.14
C ALA A 108 9.88 -3.08 -0.16
N VAL A 109 8.57 -2.93 -0.40
CA VAL A 109 8.03 -2.31 -1.62
C VAL A 109 8.52 -0.89 -1.86
N ARG A 110 8.96 -0.19 -0.80
CA ARG A 110 9.49 1.18 -0.90
C ARG A 110 10.79 1.24 -1.68
N TYR A 111 11.70 0.28 -1.50
CA TYR A 111 13.02 0.28 -2.13
C TYR A 111 12.93 0.32 -3.66
N PRO A 112 12.32 -0.67 -4.34
CA PRO A 112 12.20 -0.63 -5.79
C PRO A 112 11.30 0.51 -6.29
N THR A 113 10.27 0.91 -5.50
CA THR A 113 9.40 2.04 -5.86
C THR A 113 10.18 3.34 -5.89
N PHE A 114 10.92 3.64 -4.83
CA PHE A 114 11.66 4.89 -4.71
C PHE A 114 12.83 4.94 -5.69
N GLN A 115 13.51 3.80 -5.89
CA GLN A 115 14.59 3.68 -6.85
C GLN A 115 14.14 3.95 -8.30
N LYS A 116 13.00 3.40 -8.73
CA LYS A 116 12.49 3.58 -10.10
C LYS A 116 11.82 4.95 -10.30
N ILE A 117 11.14 5.46 -9.30
CA ILE A 117 10.23 6.62 -9.45
C ILE A 117 10.81 7.90 -8.84
N LEU A 118 11.15 7.90 -7.55
CA LEU A 118 11.42 9.14 -6.82
C LEU A 118 12.84 9.66 -7.00
N ILE A 119 13.80 8.79 -7.25
CA ILE A 119 15.21 9.17 -7.45
C ILE A 119 15.40 10.20 -8.58
N ARG A 120 14.54 10.18 -9.60
CA ARG A 120 14.59 11.12 -10.72
C ARG A 120 14.50 12.57 -10.24
N ASN A 121 13.62 12.83 -9.28
CA ASN A 121 13.44 14.18 -8.72
C ASN A 121 14.63 14.58 -7.84
N ASN A 122 15.23 13.61 -7.14
CA ASN A 122 16.32 13.86 -6.20
C ASN A 122 17.64 14.21 -6.91
N ARG A 123 17.87 13.68 -8.11
CA ARG A 123 19.10 13.94 -8.88
C ARG A 123 19.30 15.42 -9.22
N ASN A 124 18.22 16.19 -9.30
CA ASN A 124 18.26 17.62 -9.60
C ASN A 124 18.52 18.49 -8.36
N MET A 125 18.54 17.89 -7.15
CA MET A 125 18.81 18.60 -5.90
C MET A 125 20.31 18.57 -5.58
N SER A 126 20.81 19.62 -4.95
CA SER A 126 22.11 19.56 -4.27
C SER A 126 22.03 18.64 -3.04
N SER A 127 23.17 18.15 -2.55
CA SER A 127 23.22 17.31 -1.36
C SER A 127 22.64 18.03 -0.12
N LEU A 128 22.82 19.35 -0.03
CA LEU A 128 22.30 20.17 1.07
C LEU A 128 20.78 20.28 1.02
N GLU A 129 20.22 20.56 -0.18
CA GLU A 129 18.77 20.62 -0.38
C GLU A 129 18.09 19.28 -0.10
N TYR A 130 18.70 18.17 -0.57
CA TYR A 130 18.19 16.84 -0.29
C TYR A 130 18.15 16.52 1.20
N LYS A 131 19.27 16.80 1.91
CA LYS A 131 19.33 16.62 3.38
C LYS A 131 18.26 17.41 4.10
N ALA A 132 18.12 18.69 3.79
CA ALA A 132 17.09 19.55 4.39
C ALA A 132 15.66 19.05 4.09
N ALA A 133 15.42 18.48 2.90
CA ALA A 133 14.14 17.88 2.54
C ALA A 133 13.88 16.55 3.29
N ALA A 134 14.91 15.74 3.55
CA ALA A 134 14.81 14.52 4.33
C ALA A 134 14.47 14.82 5.80
N GLU A 135 15.13 15.80 6.40
CA GLU A 135 14.93 16.21 7.79
C GLU A 135 13.51 16.74 8.08
N LYS A 136 12.80 17.23 7.06
CA LYS A 136 11.39 17.68 7.20
C LYS A 136 10.37 16.54 7.29
N ARG A 137 10.78 15.28 7.25
CA ARG A 137 9.88 14.11 7.26
C ARG A 137 9.92 13.38 8.62
N PRO A 138 8.99 13.69 9.56
CA PRO A 138 9.10 13.25 10.96
C PRO A 138 9.30 11.74 11.13
N LEU A 139 8.48 10.93 10.43
CA LEU A 139 8.54 9.47 10.56
C LEU A 139 9.62 8.81 9.70
N LYS A 140 10.09 9.47 8.63
CA LYS A 140 10.91 8.80 7.60
C LYS A 140 12.26 9.46 7.36
N THR A 141 12.71 10.30 8.26
CA THR A 141 14.02 10.98 8.15
C THR A 141 15.15 9.98 7.87
N ASP A 142 15.25 8.92 8.68
CA ASP A 142 16.30 7.91 8.55
C ASP A 142 16.23 7.15 7.22
N PHE A 143 15.03 6.79 6.78
CA PHE A 143 14.83 6.12 5.49
C PHE A 143 15.31 6.99 4.31
N TYR A 144 14.92 8.26 4.28
CA TYR A 144 15.37 9.18 3.23
C TYR A 144 16.86 9.49 3.33
N SER A 145 17.40 9.64 4.54
CA SER A 145 18.84 9.84 4.75
C SER A 145 19.66 8.66 4.24
N ARG A 146 19.17 7.41 4.48
CA ARG A 146 19.80 6.18 3.97
C ARG A 146 19.72 6.09 2.45
N MET A 147 18.55 6.41 1.86
CA MET A 147 18.39 6.40 0.41
C MET A 147 19.35 7.35 -0.28
N GLY A 148 19.61 8.51 0.34
CA GLY A 148 20.44 9.53 -0.26
C GLY A 148 19.86 10.08 -1.56
N ARG A 149 20.61 10.97 -2.22
CA ARG A 149 20.22 11.55 -3.50
C ARG A 149 20.31 10.54 -4.65
N ASP A 150 21.21 9.57 -4.56
CA ASP A 150 21.56 8.65 -5.63
C ASP A 150 20.80 7.30 -5.54
N GLY A 151 20.04 7.09 -4.46
CA GLY A 151 19.18 5.92 -4.25
C GLY A 151 19.85 4.83 -3.40
N PHE A 152 19.29 3.64 -3.49
CA PHE A 152 19.73 2.46 -2.74
C PHE A 152 20.78 1.67 -3.54
N SER A 153 21.63 0.92 -2.85
CA SER A 153 22.53 -0.04 -3.45
C SER A 153 21.78 -1.21 -4.09
N GLU A 154 22.46 -1.94 -5.00
CA GLU A 154 21.92 -3.15 -5.62
C GLU A 154 21.58 -4.22 -4.57
N ASP A 155 22.43 -4.38 -3.55
CA ASP A 155 22.20 -5.32 -2.45
C ASP A 155 20.96 -4.98 -1.61
N GLU A 156 20.71 -3.69 -1.36
CA GLU A 156 19.50 -3.24 -0.66
C GLU A 156 18.24 -3.51 -1.48
N ILE A 157 18.29 -3.28 -2.79
CA ILE A 157 17.18 -3.59 -3.69
C ILE A 157 16.93 -5.10 -3.74
N GLU A 158 17.97 -5.93 -3.92
CA GLU A 158 17.83 -7.39 -3.96
C GLU A 158 17.32 -7.95 -2.63
N SER A 159 17.81 -7.44 -1.50
CA SER A 159 17.28 -7.79 -0.18
C SER A 159 15.78 -7.49 -0.05
N ALA A 160 15.35 -6.31 -0.52
CA ALA A 160 13.94 -5.94 -0.53
C ALA A 160 13.11 -6.85 -1.46
N LEU A 161 13.62 -7.18 -2.65
CA LEU A 161 12.97 -8.12 -3.57
C LEU A 161 12.89 -9.54 -2.99
N GLN A 162 13.88 -9.96 -2.19
CA GLN A 162 13.84 -11.24 -1.49
C GLN A 162 12.73 -11.26 -0.42
N ASP A 163 12.51 -10.16 0.33
CA ASP A 163 11.39 -10.04 1.26
C ASP A 163 10.03 -10.12 0.55
N ILE A 164 9.91 -9.53 -0.64
CA ILE A 164 8.70 -9.67 -1.49
C ILE A 164 8.53 -11.12 -1.95
N ARG A 165 9.59 -11.78 -2.43
CA ARG A 165 9.56 -13.18 -2.87
C ARG A 165 9.08 -14.10 -1.74
N GLN A 166 9.66 -13.98 -0.56
CA GLN A 166 9.22 -14.74 0.62
C GLN A 166 7.75 -14.47 0.97
N THR A 167 7.30 -13.23 0.80
CA THR A 167 5.90 -12.86 1.08
C THR A 167 4.95 -13.55 0.12
N VAL A 168 5.21 -13.52 -1.20
CA VAL A 168 4.32 -14.13 -2.18
C VAL A 168 4.32 -15.67 -2.08
N GLU A 169 5.47 -16.29 -1.77
CA GLU A 169 5.58 -17.73 -1.49
C GLU A 169 4.77 -18.12 -0.25
N ARG A 170 4.82 -17.32 0.82
CA ARG A 170 4.05 -17.57 2.03
C ARG A 170 2.56 -17.42 1.84
N ILE A 171 2.13 -16.47 0.99
CA ILE A 171 0.71 -16.30 0.63
C ILE A 171 0.24 -17.49 -0.21
N ASP A 172 1.02 -17.91 -1.22
CA ASP A 172 0.70 -19.06 -2.07
C ASP A 172 0.46 -20.32 -1.22
N TYR A 173 1.40 -20.60 -0.32
CA TYR A 173 1.29 -21.72 0.63
C TYR A 173 0.06 -21.61 1.54
N ALA A 174 -0.23 -20.41 2.07
CA ALA A 174 -1.38 -20.23 2.94
C ALA A 174 -2.72 -20.45 2.22
N ILE A 175 -2.84 -20.02 0.96
CA ILE A 175 -4.02 -20.23 0.14
C ILE A 175 -4.22 -21.72 -0.15
N GLU A 176 -3.15 -22.45 -0.50
CA GLU A 176 -3.16 -23.89 -0.70
C GLU A 176 -3.63 -24.62 0.57
N GLU A 177 -3.03 -24.35 1.71
CA GLU A 177 -3.35 -24.96 3.01
C GLU A 177 -4.79 -24.66 3.48
N ASN A 178 -5.28 -23.46 3.23
CA ASN A 178 -6.63 -23.05 3.62
C ASN A 178 -7.71 -23.46 2.61
N HIS A 179 -7.33 -24.07 1.48
CA HIS A 179 -8.24 -24.57 0.44
C HIS A 179 -9.24 -23.56 -0.10
N GLY A 180 -8.87 -22.29 -0.13
CA GLY A 180 -9.77 -21.23 -0.56
C GLY A 180 -9.10 -20.24 -1.50
N PRO A 181 -9.87 -19.33 -2.13
CA PRO A 181 -9.31 -18.36 -3.06
C PRO A 181 -8.64 -17.18 -2.37
N TRP A 182 -8.71 -17.09 -1.03
CA TRP A 182 -8.20 -15.96 -0.22
C TRP A 182 -7.20 -16.42 0.84
N ILE A 183 -6.45 -15.48 1.40
CA ILE A 183 -5.43 -15.78 2.43
C ILE A 183 -6.04 -16.48 3.65
N MET A 184 -7.30 -16.15 3.97
CA MET A 184 -8.05 -16.77 5.09
C MET A 184 -9.06 -17.83 4.60
N GLY A 185 -8.76 -18.56 3.54
CA GLY A 185 -9.62 -19.59 2.96
C GLY A 185 -10.75 -18.98 2.11
N ASP A 186 -11.98 -19.38 2.35
CA ASP A 186 -13.16 -18.87 1.60
C ASP A 186 -13.54 -17.42 1.98
N PHE A 187 -12.91 -16.89 3.01
CA PHE A 187 -13.25 -15.58 3.57
C PHE A 187 -12.28 -14.50 3.09
N TYR A 188 -12.78 -13.58 2.23
CA TYR A 188 -12.05 -12.37 1.87
C TYR A 188 -11.93 -11.44 3.08
N SER A 189 -10.73 -11.06 3.45
CA SER A 189 -10.45 -10.44 4.73
C SER A 189 -9.58 -9.17 4.63
N LEU A 190 -9.39 -8.50 5.77
CA LEU A 190 -8.44 -7.40 5.87
C LEU A 190 -7.00 -7.82 5.51
N ALA A 191 -6.64 -9.11 5.58
CA ALA A 191 -5.34 -9.59 5.13
C ALA A 191 -5.17 -9.36 3.61
N ASP A 192 -6.18 -9.70 2.82
CA ASP A 192 -6.20 -9.50 1.36
C ASP A 192 -6.19 -8.01 1.01
N VAL A 193 -6.99 -7.21 1.72
CA VAL A 193 -7.04 -5.74 1.58
C VAL A 193 -5.68 -5.10 1.88
N CYS A 194 -4.99 -5.58 2.90
CA CYS A 194 -3.72 -5.02 3.35
C CYS A 194 -2.58 -5.27 2.36
N VAL A 195 -2.46 -6.49 1.82
CA VAL A 195 -1.34 -6.86 0.95
C VAL A 195 -1.58 -6.55 -0.51
N GLY A 196 -2.82 -6.58 -0.98
CA GLY A 196 -3.19 -6.38 -2.38
C GLY A 196 -2.51 -5.17 -3.04
N PRO A 197 -2.56 -3.97 -2.45
CA PRO A 197 -1.90 -2.79 -2.99
C PRO A 197 -0.37 -2.85 -3.07
N LEU A 198 0.26 -3.66 -2.22
CA LEU A 198 1.71 -3.86 -2.26
C LEU A 198 2.09 -4.70 -3.47
N ILE A 199 1.32 -5.76 -3.74
CA ILE A 199 1.52 -6.65 -4.89
C ILE A 199 1.21 -5.92 -6.20
N ASP A 200 0.12 -5.16 -6.23
CA ASP A 200 -0.22 -4.31 -7.39
C ASP A 200 0.92 -3.34 -7.74
N ARG A 201 1.55 -2.74 -6.73
CA ARG A 201 2.72 -1.90 -6.92
C ARG A 201 3.88 -2.67 -7.54
N MET A 202 4.13 -3.90 -7.12
CA MET A 202 5.22 -4.70 -7.67
C MET A 202 4.93 -5.10 -9.12
N GLU A 203 3.68 -5.43 -9.45
CA GLU A 203 3.26 -5.63 -10.85
C GLU A 203 3.43 -4.36 -11.69
N ASP A 204 2.96 -3.21 -11.19
CA ASP A 204 3.08 -1.90 -11.85
C ASP A 204 4.55 -1.52 -12.17
N LEU A 205 5.48 -1.95 -11.33
CA LEU A 205 6.91 -1.76 -11.50
C LEU A 205 7.59 -2.84 -12.39
N GLY A 206 6.85 -3.85 -12.88
CA GLY A 206 7.36 -4.93 -13.73
C GLY A 206 8.07 -6.06 -12.99
N TYR A 207 7.72 -6.29 -11.72
CA TYR A 207 8.28 -7.37 -10.89
C TYR A 207 7.38 -8.61 -10.81
N GLU A 208 6.37 -8.75 -11.66
CA GLU A 208 5.46 -9.91 -11.69
C GLU A 208 6.16 -11.25 -11.95
N TYR A 209 7.38 -11.24 -12.46
CA TYR A 209 8.20 -12.44 -12.64
C TYR A 209 8.56 -13.15 -11.33
N LEU A 210 8.39 -12.45 -10.18
CA LEU A 210 8.63 -13.03 -8.86
C LEU A 210 7.62 -14.15 -8.51
N TRP A 211 6.40 -14.12 -9.11
CA TRP A 211 5.35 -15.11 -8.83
C TRP A 211 4.80 -15.80 -10.08
N THR A 212 4.72 -15.13 -11.22
CA THR A 212 4.22 -15.74 -12.46
C THR A 212 4.98 -17.02 -12.80
N LYS A 213 4.28 -18.08 -13.16
CA LYS A 213 4.79 -19.42 -13.50
C LYS A 213 5.25 -20.29 -12.33
N LYS A 214 5.38 -19.78 -11.12
CA LYS A 214 5.90 -20.53 -9.97
C LYS A 214 4.89 -20.71 -8.85
N LEU A 215 3.98 -19.77 -8.69
CA LEU A 215 3.04 -19.68 -7.58
C LEU A 215 1.60 -19.60 -8.12
N PRO A 216 0.98 -20.76 -8.43
CA PRO A 216 -0.32 -20.81 -9.10
C PRO A 216 -1.46 -20.25 -8.23
N HIS A 217 -1.50 -20.59 -6.93
CA HIS A 217 -2.53 -20.14 -6.01
C HIS A 217 -2.47 -18.63 -5.79
N PHE A 218 -1.25 -18.10 -5.63
CA PHE A 218 -1.01 -16.66 -5.53
C PHE A 218 -1.42 -15.92 -6.82
N THR A 219 -1.10 -16.48 -7.99
CA THR A 219 -1.42 -15.87 -9.28
C THR A 219 -2.93 -15.79 -9.47
N GLU A 220 -3.67 -16.84 -9.11
CA GLU A 220 -5.13 -16.88 -9.13
C GLU A 220 -5.73 -15.90 -8.10
N TRP A 221 -5.22 -15.91 -6.87
CA TRP A 221 -5.61 -14.95 -5.83
C TRP A 221 -5.52 -13.51 -6.32
N PHE A 222 -4.40 -13.14 -6.93
CA PHE A 222 -4.19 -11.78 -7.40
C PHE A 222 -5.11 -11.42 -8.58
N ALA A 223 -5.40 -12.37 -9.47
CA ALA A 223 -6.40 -12.19 -10.52
C ALA A 223 -7.81 -11.99 -9.92
N ASN A 224 -8.18 -12.81 -8.94
CA ASN A 224 -9.46 -12.70 -8.23
C ASN A 224 -9.59 -11.34 -7.53
N LEU A 225 -8.53 -10.84 -6.87
CA LEU A 225 -8.50 -9.53 -6.24
C LEU A 225 -8.77 -8.41 -7.27
N LYS A 226 -8.10 -8.42 -8.41
CA LYS A 226 -8.28 -7.43 -9.48
C LYS A 226 -9.66 -7.44 -10.11
N ASN A 227 -10.35 -8.57 -10.10
CA ASN A 227 -11.70 -8.72 -10.63
C ASN A 227 -12.80 -8.19 -9.68
N ARG A 228 -12.48 -7.89 -8.43
CA ARG A 228 -13.46 -7.36 -7.48
C ARG A 228 -13.94 -5.95 -7.88
N PRO A 229 -15.25 -5.64 -7.78
CA PRO A 229 -15.76 -4.29 -8.07
C PRO A 229 -15.09 -3.20 -7.24
N ALA A 230 -14.77 -3.49 -5.98
CA ALA A 230 -14.09 -2.58 -5.07
C ALA A 230 -12.67 -2.21 -5.55
N TYR A 231 -11.96 -3.14 -6.18
CA TYR A 231 -10.67 -2.86 -6.77
C TYR A 231 -10.79 -1.76 -7.85
N LYS A 232 -11.75 -1.88 -8.77
CA LYS A 232 -11.98 -0.88 -9.82
C LYS A 232 -12.35 0.50 -9.25
N LYS A 233 -13.12 0.54 -8.15
CA LYS A 233 -13.48 1.78 -7.44
C LYS A 233 -12.27 2.42 -6.74
N ALA A 234 -11.41 1.60 -6.13
CA ALA A 234 -10.23 2.07 -5.40
C ALA A 234 -9.08 2.53 -6.32
N TYR A 235 -8.93 1.88 -7.48
CA TYR A 235 -7.86 2.14 -8.45
C TYR A 235 -8.35 3.07 -9.58
N TYR A 236 -8.62 4.30 -9.24
CA TYR A 236 -8.92 5.34 -10.22
C TYR A 236 -7.64 5.83 -10.91
N HIS A 237 -7.78 6.58 -12.01
CA HIS A 237 -6.66 7.12 -12.76
C HIS A 237 -5.67 7.88 -11.86
N GLY A 238 -4.37 7.59 -12.01
CA GLY A 238 -3.28 8.10 -11.18
C GLY A 238 -2.97 7.22 -9.95
N ALA A 239 -3.66 6.09 -9.77
CA ALA A 239 -3.36 5.13 -8.71
C ALA A 239 -2.09 4.31 -8.99
N ARG A 240 -1.71 4.18 -10.26
CA ARG A 240 -0.50 3.46 -10.72
C ARG A 240 0.54 4.42 -11.30
N TYR A 241 1.80 4.10 -11.10
CA TYR A 241 2.90 4.91 -11.65
C TYR A 241 3.06 4.73 -13.15
N SER A 242 2.68 3.60 -13.74
CA SER A 242 2.63 3.40 -15.17
C SER A 242 1.68 4.38 -15.88
N GLU A 243 0.62 4.82 -15.21
CA GLU A 243 -0.30 5.84 -15.71
C GLU A 243 0.27 7.27 -15.58
N ILE A 244 1.04 7.52 -14.52
CA ILE A 244 1.63 8.84 -14.23
C ILE A 244 2.89 9.09 -15.05
N PHE A 245 3.68 8.02 -15.28
CA PHE A 245 4.97 8.05 -15.94
C PHE A 245 5.06 7.01 -17.08
N PRO A 246 4.27 7.16 -18.15
CA PRO A 246 4.26 6.20 -19.26
C PRO A 246 5.62 6.10 -19.99
N ASP A 247 6.45 7.14 -19.89
CA ASP A 247 7.81 7.19 -20.44
C ASP A 247 8.79 6.24 -19.74
N LEU A 248 8.47 5.72 -18.56
CA LEU A 248 9.34 4.80 -17.82
C LEU A 248 9.30 3.36 -18.32
N GLY A 249 8.43 3.03 -19.28
CA GLY A 249 8.26 1.66 -19.74
C GLY A 249 7.78 0.71 -18.64
N LEU A 250 7.17 1.24 -17.59
CA LEU A 250 6.48 0.44 -16.57
C LEU A 250 5.30 -0.26 -17.23
N ARG A 251 4.94 -1.44 -16.73
CA ARG A 251 3.88 -2.23 -17.35
C ARG A 251 2.54 -1.50 -17.24
N ALA A 252 2.05 -0.97 -18.35
CA ALA A 252 0.68 -0.51 -18.46
C ALA A 252 -0.25 -1.74 -18.44
N VAL A 253 -0.96 -1.95 -17.35
CA VAL A 253 -2.08 -2.88 -17.33
C VAL A 253 -3.24 -2.15 -18.02
N THR A 254 -3.55 -2.54 -19.25
CA THR A 254 -4.78 -2.11 -19.91
C THR A 254 -5.95 -2.59 -19.07
N PRO A 255 -6.86 -1.71 -18.62
CA PRO A 255 -8.11 -2.15 -18.01
C PRO A 255 -8.88 -2.95 -19.05
N SER A 256 -9.14 -4.23 -18.78
CA SER A 256 -10.07 -5.07 -19.55
C SER A 256 -11.51 -4.68 -19.23
#